data_102d44e681ebee31525b4c40f36b3ad4
#
_entry.id   102d44e681ebee31525b4c40f36b3ad4
#
_cell.length_a   1.000
_cell.length_b   1.000
_cell.length_c   1.000
_cell.angle_alpha   90.00
_cell.angle_beta   90.00
_cell.angle_gamma   90.00
#
_symmetry.space_group_name_H-M   'P 1'
#
loop_
_entity.id
_entity.type
_entity.pdbx_description
1 polymer ?
#
loop_
_entity_poly.entity_id
_entity_poly.type
_entity_poly.pdbx_seq_one_letter_code
_entity_poly.pdbx_strand_id
1 'polypeptide(L)'
;MTIAIRDDLVDAHRASLVHIAAPGAHFDSARRLRIAQVAIDAYLAADAGPPWARPHGDLALDVAHRVARHAGTITLEWYEQVIGDGLDPLEWVEIVGIVVAVVPPVAFARAVGVPLPSLPAVVDGSPTGREASELAPATLNWVPVAAPADQRASVVQALSALPDEWDNLWRLAGAQYMSDQQMSDPQWNRGTLTRAQMELVAGRLSLIRECFF
;
A
#
# COMPACT_ATOMS: atom_id res chain seq x y z
N MET A 1 11.17 -21.87 18.82
CA MET A 1 11.88 -21.99 17.52
C MET A 1 11.85 -20.62 16.88
N THR A 2 13.00 -19.99 16.68
CA THR A 2 13.06 -18.66 16.06
C THR A 2 13.03 -18.85 14.54
N ILE A 3 12.06 -18.23 13.88
CA ILE A 3 12.00 -18.25 12.41
C ILE A 3 13.08 -17.30 11.89
N ALA A 4 13.95 -17.79 11.00
CA ALA A 4 14.91 -16.95 10.31
C ALA A 4 14.18 -16.15 9.22
N ILE A 5 14.22 -14.83 9.32
CA ILE A 5 13.66 -13.91 8.32
C ILE A 5 14.80 -13.49 7.38
N ARG A 6 14.53 -13.45 6.09
CA ARG A 6 15.51 -13.00 5.08
C ARG A 6 15.88 -11.53 5.30
N ASP A 7 17.16 -11.21 5.14
CA ASP A 7 17.68 -9.86 5.36
C ASP A 7 17.09 -8.84 4.38
N ASP A 8 16.92 -9.21 3.10
CA ASP A 8 16.32 -8.36 2.07
C ASP A 8 14.87 -7.94 2.42
N LEU A 9 14.11 -8.83 3.06
CA LEU A 9 12.75 -8.54 3.51
C LEU A 9 12.76 -7.58 4.72
N VAL A 10 13.66 -7.81 5.67
CA VAL A 10 13.84 -6.92 6.84
C VAL A 10 14.22 -5.51 6.38
N ASP A 11 15.16 -5.43 5.43
CA ASP A 11 15.63 -4.15 4.90
C ASP A 11 14.54 -3.42 4.09
N ALA A 12 13.76 -4.14 3.29
CA ALA A 12 12.63 -3.55 2.56
C ALA A 12 11.55 -3.01 3.50
N HIS A 13 11.22 -3.75 4.57
CA HIS A 13 10.27 -3.28 5.57
C HIS A 13 10.79 -2.04 6.30
N ARG A 14 12.06 -2.03 6.70
CA ARG A 14 12.68 -0.86 7.34
C ARG A 14 12.69 0.36 6.41
N ALA A 15 13.09 0.18 5.15
CA ALA A 15 13.10 1.25 4.15
C ALA A 15 11.71 1.82 3.90
N SER A 16 10.67 0.97 3.90
CA SER A 16 9.28 1.42 3.77
C SER A 16 8.82 2.28 4.94
N LEU A 17 9.19 1.93 6.17
CA LEU A 17 8.89 2.75 7.35
C LEU A 17 9.64 4.09 7.34
N VAL A 18 10.89 4.10 6.90
CA VAL A 18 11.66 5.36 6.71
C VAL A 18 11.00 6.23 5.64
N HIS A 19 10.53 5.64 4.54
CA HIS A 19 9.81 6.34 3.49
C HIS A 19 8.55 7.04 4.03
N ILE A 20 7.77 6.38 4.88
CA ILE A 20 6.56 6.99 5.46
C ILE A 20 6.89 8.14 6.40
N ALA A 21 8.00 8.08 7.11
CA ALA A 21 8.41 9.13 8.02
C ALA A 21 8.93 10.39 7.30
N ALA A 22 9.30 10.30 6.04
CA ALA A 22 9.64 11.47 5.23
C ALA A 22 8.37 12.22 4.79
N PRO A 23 8.44 13.57 4.56
CA PRO A 23 7.37 14.27 3.88
C PRO A 23 7.09 13.66 2.50
N GLY A 24 5.81 13.48 2.18
CA GLY A 24 5.36 12.95 0.89
C GLY A 24 5.03 14.06 -0.11
N ALA A 25 4.27 13.75 -1.12
CA ALA A 25 3.85 14.72 -2.13
C ALA A 25 2.88 15.76 -1.56
N HIS A 26 1.87 15.32 -0.82
CA HIS A 26 0.77 16.17 -0.32
C HIS A 26 0.75 16.29 1.21
N PHE A 27 1.30 15.32 1.93
CA PHE A 27 1.30 15.30 3.39
C PHE A 27 2.69 15.47 3.98
N ASP A 28 2.79 16.25 5.06
CA ASP A 28 4.00 16.28 5.88
C ASP A 28 4.19 14.96 6.65
N SER A 29 5.36 14.80 7.25
CA SER A 29 5.72 13.62 8.02
C SER A 29 4.72 13.31 9.15
N ALA A 30 4.31 14.32 9.91
CA ALA A 30 3.39 14.13 11.03
C ALA A 30 2.03 13.59 10.55
N ARG A 31 1.53 14.13 9.44
CA ARG A 31 0.28 13.69 8.83
C ARG A 31 0.39 12.27 8.28
N ARG A 32 1.48 11.95 7.57
CA ARG A 32 1.74 10.60 7.05
C ARG A 32 1.80 9.55 8.16
N LEU A 33 2.52 9.84 9.24
CA LEU A 33 2.61 8.92 10.39
C LEU A 33 1.27 8.75 11.09
N ARG A 34 0.44 9.80 11.16
CA ARG A 34 -0.92 9.68 11.70
C ARG A 34 -1.82 8.81 10.84
N ILE A 35 -1.78 8.96 9.52
CA ILE A 35 -2.47 8.10 8.54
C ILE A 35 -2.01 6.64 8.70
N ALA A 36 -0.69 6.43 8.78
CA ALA A 36 -0.09 5.11 9.00
C ALA A 36 -0.56 4.45 10.30
N GLN A 37 -0.60 5.21 11.40
CA GLN A 37 -1.06 4.70 12.69
C GLN A 37 -2.53 4.28 12.62
N VAL A 38 -3.40 5.10 12.01
CA VAL A 38 -4.82 4.75 11.82
C VAL A 38 -4.97 3.48 10.98
N ALA A 39 -4.17 3.33 9.92
CA ALA A 39 -4.19 2.12 9.10
C ALA A 39 -3.78 0.86 9.89
N ILE A 40 -2.73 0.97 10.71
CA ILE A 40 -2.26 -0.12 11.58
C ILE A 40 -3.34 -0.48 12.61
N ASP A 41 -3.91 0.50 13.30
CA ASP A 41 -4.93 0.30 14.32
C ASP A 41 -6.19 -0.34 13.72
N ALA A 42 -6.64 0.13 12.56
CA ALA A 42 -7.76 -0.45 11.83
C ALA A 42 -7.50 -1.91 11.43
N TYR A 43 -6.30 -2.21 10.91
CA TYR A 43 -5.91 -3.57 10.55
C TYR A 43 -5.87 -4.51 11.75
N LEU A 44 -5.39 -4.04 12.91
CA LEU A 44 -5.23 -4.84 14.12
C LEU A 44 -6.51 -4.94 14.97
N ALA A 45 -7.48 -4.08 14.75
CA ALA A 45 -8.71 -4.02 15.53
C ALA A 45 -9.43 -5.39 15.56
N ALA A 46 -9.85 -5.83 16.73
CA ALA A 46 -10.64 -7.05 16.90
C ALA A 46 -12.04 -6.89 16.30
N ASP A 47 -12.66 -5.73 16.52
CA ASP A 47 -13.92 -5.31 15.88
C ASP A 47 -13.61 -4.31 14.77
N ALA A 48 -14.08 -4.64 13.58
CA ALA A 48 -13.87 -3.81 12.40
C ALA A 48 -14.86 -2.65 12.31
N GLY A 49 -15.95 -2.70 13.04
CA GLY A 49 -17.10 -1.83 12.79
C GLY A 49 -17.68 -2.03 11.38
N PRO A 50 -18.72 -1.29 11.01
CA PRO A 50 -19.29 -1.36 9.67
C PRO A 50 -18.39 -0.62 8.65
N PRO A 51 -18.27 -1.12 7.40
CA PRO A 51 -17.37 -0.53 6.39
C PRO A 51 -17.72 0.91 5.98
N TRP A 52 -18.97 1.34 6.20
CA TRP A 52 -19.41 2.71 5.91
C TRP A 52 -19.15 3.70 7.06
N ALA A 53 -18.63 3.24 8.20
CA ALA A 53 -18.33 4.14 9.32
C ALA A 53 -17.22 5.13 8.93
N ARG A 54 -17.35 6.35 9.42
CA ARG A 54 -16.32 7.40 9.38
C ARG A 54 -15.88 7.74 10.81
N PRO A 55 -15.09 6.86 11.44
CA PRO A 55 -14.83 6.95 12.88
C PRO A 55 -13.94 8.12 13.29
N HIS A 56 -13.23 8.73 12.34
CA HIS A 56 -12.25 9.79 12.63
C HIS A 56 -12.79 11.20 12.34
N GLY A 57 -13.85 11.35 11.53
CA GLY A 57 -14.36 12.64 11.10
C GLY A 57 -13.36 13.48 10.29
N ASP A 58 -12.41 12.80 9.68
CA ASP A 58 -11.33 13.34 8.84
C ASP A 58 -11.21 12.44 7.62
N LEU A 59 -11.39 12.99 6.42
CA LEU A 59 -11.49 12.23 5.18
C LEU A 59 -10.28 11.33 4.95
N ALA A 60 -9.06 11.84 5.13
CA ALA A 60 -7.84 11.08 4.89
C ALA A 60 -7.70 9.91 5.88
N LEU A 61 -8.05 10.13 7.16
CA LEU A 61 -8.01 9.08 8.17
C LEU A 61 -9.11 8.04 7.97
N ASP A 62 -10.31 8.47 7.57
CA ASP A 62 -11.42 7.56 7.27
C ASP A 62 -11.13 6.71 6.02
N VAL A 63 -10.50 7.28 5.00
CA VAL A 63 -9.99 6.54 3.83
C VAL A 63 -8.95 5.52 4.24
N ALA A 64 -7.93 5.93 5.02
CA ALA A 64 -6.88 5.02 5.50
C ALA A 64 -7.48 3.84 6.30
N HIS A 65 -8.43 4.12 7.20
CA HIS A 65 -9.15 3.10 7.96
C HIS A 65 -9.85 2.09 7.04
N ARG A 66 -10.62 2.57 6.07
CA ARG A 66 -11.38 1.70 5.17
C ARG A 66 -10.47 0.92 4.22
N VAL A 67 -9.44 1.54 3.66
CA VAL A 67 -8.45 0.85 2.81
C VAL A 67 -7.73 -0.25 3.59
N ALA A 68 -7.32 0.02 4.83
CA ALA A 68 -6.61 -0.96 5.64
C ALA A 68 -7.48 -2.14 6.10
N ARG A 69 -8.76 -1.89 6.35
CA ARG A 69 -9.65 -2.88 6.99
C ARG A 69 -10.69 -3.49 6.06
N HIS A 70 -11.23 -2.69 5.15
CA HIS A 70 -12.41 -3.04 4.35
C HIS A 70 -12.18 -2.80 2.85
N ALA A 71 -10.95 -3.01 2.36
CA ALA A 71 -10.59 -2.72 0.96
C ALA A 71 -11.58 -3.31 -0.06
N GLY A 72 -12.04 -4.55 0.15
CA GLY A 72 -13.02 -5.20 -0.74
C GLY A 72 -14.41 -4.57 -0.76
N THR A 73 -14.68 -3.59 0.10
CA THR A 73 -15.97 -2.86 0.15
C THR A 73 -15.89 -1.47 -0.50
N ILE A 74 -14.73 -1.10 -1.02
CA ILE A 74 -14.54 0.19 -1.70
C ILE A 74 -15.20 0.10 -3.07
N THR A 75 -16.15 1.00 -3.32
CA THR A 75 -16.87 1.13 -4.60
C THR A 75 -16.50 2.44 -5.27
N LEU A 76 -16.72 2.53 -6.59
CA LEU A 76 -16.53 3.77 -7.32
C LEU A 76 -17.38 4.90 -6.74
N GLU A 77 -18.65 4.61 -6.41
CA GLU A 77 -19.57 5.58 -5.80
C GLU A 77 -19.00 6.16 -4.49
N TRP A 78 -18.43 5.30 -3.63
CA TRP A 78 -17.84 5.78 -2.39
C TRP A 78 -16.58 6.61 -2.64
N TYR A 79 -15.75 6.22 -3.60
CA TYR A 79 -14.58 6.99 -4.02
C TYR A 79 -15.01 8.38 -4.52
N GLU A 80 -15.98 8.45 -5.46
CA GLU A 80 -16.53 9.70 -6.00
C GLU A 80 -17.11 10.59 -4.90
N GLN A 81 -17.81 10.00 -3.92
CA GLN A 81 -18.32 10.73 -2.76
C GLN A 81 -17.19 11.35 -1.95
N VAL A 82 -16.12 10.61 -1.64
CA VAL A 82 -15.00 11.11 -0.85
C VAL A 82 -14.27 12.25 -1.58
N ILE A 83 -14.08 12.11 -2.90
CA ILE A 83 -13.51 13.18 -3.73
C ILE A 83 -14.47 14.41 -3.76
N GLY A 84 -15.77 14.19 -3.90
CA GLY A 84 -16.77 15.26 -3.83
C GLY A 84 -16.86 15.95 -2.46
N ASP A 85 -16.55 15.25 -1.38
CA ASP A 85 -16.44 15.79 -0.01
C ASP A 85 -15.14 16.61 0.21
N GLY A 86 -14.22 16.61 -0.78
CA GLY A 86 -13.07 17.52 -0.83
C GLY A 86 -11.69 16.87 -0.68
N LEU A 87 -11.56 15.53 -0.74
CA LEU A 87 -10.26 14.88 -0.82
C LEU A 87 -9.73 14.97 -2.26
N ASP A 88 -8.46 15.39 -2.43
CA ASP A 88 -7.82 15.40 -3.75
C ASP A 88 -7.53 13.95 -4.23
N PRO A 89 -7.72 13.63 -5.52
CA PRO A 89 -7.39 12.31 -6.07
C PRO A 89 -5.92 11.87 -5.84
N LEU A 90 -4.97 12.79 -5.81
CA LEU A 90 -3.56 12.46 -5.53
C LEU A 90 -3.29 12.29 -4.03
N GLU A 91 -4.02 13.01 -3.17
CA GLU A 91 -4.03 12.70 -1.73
C GLU A 91 -4.55 11.28 -1.48
N TRP A 92 -5.60 10.86 -2.20
CA TRP A 92 -6.07 9.46 -2.15
C TRP A 92 -4.96 8.48 -2.54
N VAL A 93 -4.22 8.74 -3.63
CA VAL A 93 -3.09 7.89 -4.07
C VAL A 93 -2.02 7.81 -2.98
N GLU A 94 -1.67 8.95 -2.35
CA GLU A 94 -0.69 8.97 -1.26
C GLU A 94 -1.18 8.18 -0.03
N ILE A 95 -2.45 8.31 0.36
CA ILE A 95 -3.04 7.53 1.45
C ILE A 95 -2.95 6.04 1.18
N VAL A 96 -3.29 5.59 -0.03
CA VAL A 96 -3.17 4.19 -0.42
C VAL A 96 -1.71 3.74 -0.37
N GLY A 97 -0.77 4.56 -0.84
CA GLY A 97 0.67 4.32 -0.74
C GLY A 97 1.13 4.10 0.71
N ILE A 98 0.68 4.97 1.63
CA ILE A 98 0.98 4.84 3.07
C ILE A 98 0.42 3.52 3.63
N VAL A 99 -0.83 3.19 3.33
CA VAL A 99 -1.46 1.95 3.81
C VAL A 99 -0.71 0.71 3.30
N VAL A 100 -0.36 0.69 2.01
CA VAL A 100 0.43 -0.38 1.38
C VAL A 100 1.83 -0.48 1.97
N ALA A 101 2.39 0.63 2.44
CA ALA A 101 3.72 0.65 3.06
C ALA A 101 3.73 0.05 4.48
N VAL A 102 2.64 0.16 5.27
CA VAL A 102 2.63 -0.25 6.68
C VAL A 102 1.88 -1.54 6.95
N VAL A 103 0.76 -1.79 6.30
CA VAL A 103 -0.09 -2.95 6.61
C VAL A 103 0.60 -4.28 6.30
N PRO A 104 1.26 -4.48 5.13
CA PRO A 104 1.93 -5.74 4.84
C PRO A 104 3.08 -6.09 5.82
N PRO A 105 3.98 -5.16 6.23
CA PRO A 105 4.95 -5.42 7.28
C PRO A 105 4.34 -5.84 8.63
N VAL A 106 3.25 -5.17 9.03
CA VAL A 106 2.51 -5.51 10.26
C VAL A 106 1.85 -6.89 10.14
N ALA A 107 1.21 -7.16 9.00
CA ALA A 107 0.59 -8.46 8.72
C ALA A 107 1.62 -9.59 8.74
N PHE A 108 2.78 -9.37 8.13
CA PHE A 108 3.90 -10.31 8.15
C PHE A 108 4.39 -10.58 9.58
N ALA A 109 4.69 -9.53 10.35
CA ALA A 109 5.19 -9.65 11.72
C ALA A 109 4.20 -10.46 12.59
N ARG A 110 2.89 -10.17 12.45
CA ARG A 110 1.82 -10.91 13.14
C ARG A 110 1.76 -12.38 12.71
N ALA A 111 1.89 -12.66 11.41
CA ALA A 111 1.80 -14.01 10.88
C ALA A 111 2.96 -14.91 11.33
N VAL A 112 4.18 -14.35 11.43
CA VAL A 112 5.37 -15.10 11.84
C VAL A 112 5.66 -15.02 13.35
N GLY A 113 4.88 -14.25 14.12
CA GLY A 113 4.99 -14.15 15.57
C GLY A 113 6.20 -13.36 16.05
N VAL A 114 6.66 -12.36 15.27
CA VAL A 114 7.73 -11.43 15.69
C VAL A 114 7.12 -10.09 16.16
N PRO A 115 7.89 -9.27 16.91
CA PRO A 115 7.40 -7.95 17.33
C PRO A 115 6.92 -7.11 16.15
N LEU A 116 5.79 -6.41 16.36
CA LEU A 116 5.28 -5.48 15.37
C LEU A 116 6.27 -4.35 15.15
N PRO A 117 6.42 -3.88 13.89
CA PRO A 117 7.26 -2.72 13.61
C PRO A 117 6.67 -1.47 14.28
N SER A 118 7.53 -0.63 14.84
CA SER A 118 7.15 0.69 15.34
C SER A 118 7.33 1.75 14.27
N LEU A 119 6.42 2.73 14.24
CA LEU A 119 6.58 3.89 13.37
C LEU A 119 7.79 4.73 13.81
N PRO A 120 8.56 5.28 12.87
CA PRO A 120 9.68 6.18 13.17
C PRO A 120 9.20 7.51 13.77
N ALA A 121 10.16 8.31 14.23
CA ALA A 121 9.88 9.69 14.65
C ALA A 121 9.54 10.58 13.45
N VAL A 122 8.80 11.66 13.72
CA VAL A 122 8.52 12.72 12.74
C VAL A 122 9.82 13.33 12.24
N VAL A 123 9.88 13.56 10.94
CA VAL A 123 10.98 14.27 10.27
C VAL A 123 10.48 15.64 9.83
N ASP A 124 11.20 16.69 10.14
CA ASP A 124 10.83 18.04 9.72
C ASP A 124 10.90 18.19 8.20
N GLY A 125 9.94 18.90 7.64
CA GLY A 125 9.85 19.19 6.21
C GLY A 125 8.42 19.45 5.75
N SER A 126 8.30 20.22 4.69
CA SER A 126 7.02 20.44 4.01
C SER A 126 6.77 19.34 2.97
N PRO A 127 5.52 19.14 2.56
CA PRO A 127 5.19 18.29 1.41
C PRO A 127 6.02 18.69 0.19
N THR A 128 6.43 17.69 -0.59
CA THR A 128 7.39 17.88 -1.69
C THR A 128 6.74 18.35 -2.98
N GLY A 129 5.44 18.13 -3.15
CA GLY A 129 4.74 18.37 -4.41
C GLY A 129 5.23 17.46 -5.55
N ARG A 130 5.94 16.36 -5.25
CA ARG A 130 6.54 15.51 -6.26
C ARG A 130 5.51 14.57 -6.87
N GLU A 131 5.06 14.92 -8.05
CA GLU A 131 4.13 14.17 -8.87
C GLU A 131 4.82 13.71 -10.16
N ALA A 132 4.19 12.80 -10.91
CA ALA A 132 4.63 12.48 -12.26
C ALA A 132 4.56 13.75 -13.15
N SER A 133 5.52 13.88 -14.07
CA SER A 133 5.63 15.07 -14.93
C SER A 133 4.41 15.30 -15.82
N GLU A 134 3.68 14.24 -16.11
CA GLU A 134 2.44 14.27 -16.86
C GLU A 134 1.51 13.17 -16.33
N LEU A 135 0.23 13.48 -16.17
CA LEU A 135 -0.78 12.56 -15.69
C LEU A 135 -1.73 12.19 -16.82
N ALA A 136 -1.98 10.91 -16.97
CA ALA A 136 -3.07 10.40 -17.80
C ALA A 136 -4.37 10.40 -17.00
N PRO A 137 -5.52 10.75 -17.62
CA PRO A 137 -6.80 10.70 -16.96
C PRO A 137 -7.13 9.26 -16.54
N ALA A 138 -7.88 9.14 -15.45
CA ALA A 138 -8.42 7.86 -15.01
C ALA A 138 -9.38 7.31 -16.07
N THR A 139 -9.10 6.12 -16.59
CA THR A 139 -9.94 5.43 -17.58
C THR A 139 -10.34 4.05 -17.10
N LEU A 140 -9.36 3.19 -16.82
CA LEU A 140 -9.56 1.87 -16.19
C LEU A 140 -9.39 1.94 -14.67
N ASN A 141 -8.53 2.83 -14.19
CA ASN A 141 -8.35 3.13 -12.78
C ASN A 141 -9.27 4.29 -12.38
N TRP A 142 -9.64 4.37 -11.12
CA TRP A 142 -10.41 5.51 -10.60
C TRP A 142 -9.54 6.73 -10.32
N VAL A 143 -8.22 6.54 -10.22
CA VAL A 143 -7.24 7.58 -9.93
C VAL A 143 -6.40 7.92 -11.16
N PRO A 144 -5.84 9.14 -11.26
CA PRO A 144 -4.83 9.46 -12.26
C PRO A 144 -3.61 8.54 -12.14
N VAL A 145 -2.95 8.28 -13.25
CA VAL A 145 -1.69 7.53 -13.33
C VAL A 145 -0.66 8.32 -14.11
N ALA A 146 0.63 8.00 -13.98
CA ALA A 146 1.67 8.64 -14.80
C ALA A 146 1.40 8.40 -16.29
N ALA A 147 1.59 9.43 -17.12
CA ALA A 147 1.48 9.33 -18.57
C ALA A 147 2.82 8.91 -19.20
N PRO A 148 2.77 8.20 -20.34
CA PRO A 148 1.57 7.64 -20.93
C PRO A 148 1.05 6.48 -20.10
N ALA A 149 -0.27 6.38 -19.92
CA ALA A 149 -0.86 5.18 -19.31
C ALA A 149 -0.51 3.99 -20.21
N ASP A 150 0.24 3.05 -19.66
CA ASP A 150 0.64 1.86 -20.41
C ASP A 150 -0.47 0.78 -20.34
N GLN A 151 -0.30 -0.29 -21.10
CA GLN A 151 -1.29 -1.38 -21.17
C GLN A 151 -1.06 -2.46 -20.10
N ARG A 152 -0.20 -2.21 -19.11
CA ARG A 152 0.02 -3.12 -18.01
C ARG A 152 -1.22 -3.18 -17.11
N ALA A 153 -1.27 -4.21 -16.27
CA ALA A 153 -2.37 -4.36 -15.30
C ALA A 153 -2.53 -3.09 -14.44
N SER A 154 -3.78 -2.73 -14.12
CA SER A 154 -4.10 -1.53 -13.35
C SER A 154 -3.35 -1.45 -12.01
N VAL A 155 -3.14 -2.60 -11.36
CA VAL A 155 -2.39 -2.68 -10.09
C VAL A 155 -0.94 -2.19 -10.24
N VAL A 156 -0.33 -2.38 -11.40
CA VAL A 156 1.04 -1.94 -11.68
C VAL A 156 1.14 -0.42 -11.76
N GLN A 157 0.08 0.25 -12.19
CA GLN A 157 0.05 1.68 -12.43
C GLN A 157 -0.56 2.48 -11.27
N ALA A 158 -1.26 1.81 -10.35
CA ALA A 158 -2.16 2.46 -9.39
C ALA A 158 -1.53 3.59 -8.54
N LEU A 159 -0.23 3.53 -8.25
CA LEU A 159 0.49 4.57 -7.49
C LEU A 159 1.42 5.41 -8.36
N SER A 160 1.47 5.19 -9.68
CA SER A 160 2.47 5.81 -10.56
C SER A 160 2.36 7.33 -10.69
N ALA A 161 1.21 7.91 -10.35
CA ALA A 161 1.05 9.36 -10.27
C ALA A 161 1.99 10.01 -9.23
N LEU A 162 2.37 9.25 -8.19
CA LEU A 162 3.30 9.66 -7.15
C LEU A 162 4.55 8.76 -7.18
N PRO A 163 5.63 9.20 -7.83
CA PRO A 163 6.81 8.36 -8.07
C PRO A 163 7.41 7.74 -6.82
N ASP A 164 7.44 8.48 -5.69
CA ASP A 164 8.02 7.99 -4.44
C ASP A 164 7.17 6.85 -3.83
N GLU A 165 5.84 6.91 -3.93
CA GLU A 165 4.94 5.85 -3.48
C GLU A 165 5.05 4.61 -4.39
N TRP A 166 5.17 4.83 -5.70
CA TRP A 166 5.35 3.77 -6.67
C TRP A 166 6.68 3.03 -6.49
N ASP A 167 7.78 3.76 -6.31
CA ASP A 167 9.10 3.17 -6.04
C ASP A 167 9.10 2.34 -4.74
N ASN A 168 8.43 2.83 -3.68
CA ASN A 168 8.31 2.11 -2.44
C ASN A 168 7.47 0.83 -2.58
N LEU A 169 6.36 0.88 -3.32
CA LEU A 169 5.54 -0.30 -3.64
C LEU A 169 6.39 -1.40 -4.29
N TRP A 170 7.18 -1.05 -5.31
CA TRP A 170 7.99 -2.04 -6.03
C TRP A 170 9.16 -2.58 -5.22
N ARG A 171 9.73 -1.77 -4.34
CA ARG A 171 10.71 -2.24 -3.37
C ARG A 171 10.13 -3.30 -2.44
N LEU A 172 8.94 -3.05 -1.90
CA LEU A 172 8.23 -4.01 -1.06
C LEU A 172 7.82 -5.27 -1.83
N ALA A 173 7.22 -5.11 -3.00
CA ALA A 173 6.77 -6.23 -3.83
C ALA A 173 7.92 -7.15 -4.21
N GLY A 174 9.08 -6.60 -4.60
CA GLY A 174 10.28 -7.37 -4.93
C GLY A 174 10.78 -8.24 -3.78
N ALA A 175 10.77 -7.71 -2.55
CA ALA A 175 11.21 -8.44 -1.37
C ALA A 175 10.13 -9.40 -0.84
N GLN A 176 8.87 -8.99 -0.82
CA GLN A 176 7.76 -9.79 -0.27
C GLN A 176 7.30 -10.88 -1.23
N TYR A 177 7.31 -10.63 -2.52
CA TYR A 177 6.86 -11.57 -3.54
C TYR A 177 7.93 -11.79 -4.60
N MET A 178 7.95 -11.00 -5.66
CA MET A 178 8.91 -11.10 -6.78
C MET A 178 9.15 -9.72 -7.38
N SER A 179 10.38 -9.49 -7.90
CA SER A 179 10.65 -8.34 -8.77
C SER A 179 10.07 -8.57 -10.18
N ASP A 180 9.96 -7.51 -10.97
CA ASP A 180 9.52 -7.61 -12.38
C ASP A 180 10.30 -8.63 -13.18
N GLN A 181 11.64 -8.65 -13.03
CA GLN A 181 12.50 -9.61 -13.68
C GLN A 181 12.20 -11.05 -13.25
N GLN A 182 11.97 -11.27 -11.96
CA GLN A 182 11.62 -12.58 -11.43
C GLN A 182 10.21 -13.01 -11.87
N MET A 183 9.27 -12.06 -11.95
CA MET A 183 7.91 -12.33 -12.43
C MET A 183 7.90 -12.73 -13.91
N SER A 184 8.81 -12.18 -14.72
CA SER A 184 8.93 -12.48 -16.15
C SER A 184 9.59 -13.85 -16.42
N ASP A 185 10.23 -14.48 -15.42
CA ASP A 185 10.84 -15.81 -15.55
C ASP A 185 9.93 -16.89 -14.96
N PRO A 186 9.24 -17.70 -15.80
CA PRO A 186 8.35 -18.76 -15.31
C PRO A 186 9.07 -19.93 -14.63
N GLN A 187 10.40 -20.01 -14.75
CA GLN A 187 11.23 -21.02 -14.10
C GLN A 187 11.88 -20.53 -12.80
N TRP A 188 11.69 -19.26 -12.46
CA TRP A 188 12.31 -18.70 -11.26
C TRP A 188 11.70 -19.33 -9.99
N ASN A 189 12.57 -19.66 -9.05
CA ASN A 189 12.21 -20.30 -7.78
C ASN A 189 12.79 -19.49 -6.61
N ARG A 190 12.08 -19.46 -5.49
CA ARG A 190 12.57 -18.83 -4.25
C ARG A 190 13.06 -19.92 -3.27
N GLY A 191 14.35 -20.16 -3.26
CA GLY A 191 14.94 -21.21 -2.41
C GLY A 191 14.33 -22.58 -2.74
N THR A 192 13.65 -23.18 -1.77
CA THR A 192 12.97 -24.47 -1.94
C THR A 192 11.56 -24.40 -2.49
N LEU A 193 11.00 -23.18 -2.66
CA LEU A 193 9.67 -22.96 -3.21
C LEU A 193 9.74 -22.80 -4.72
N THR A 194 9.09 -23.67 -5.43
CA THR A 194 8.95 -23.57 -6.89
C THR A 194 7.97 -22.46 -7.27
N ARG A 195 8.09 -21.94 -8.49
CA ARG A 195 7.14 -20.97 -9.05
C ARG A 195 5.68 -21.42 -8.88
N ALA A 196 5.38 -22.64 -9.23
CA ALA A 196 4.02 -23.19 -9.11
C ALA A 196 3.48 -23.17 -7.68
N GLN A 197 4.33 -23.46 -6.69
CA GLN A 197 3.93 -23.39 -5.27
C GLN A 197 3.66 -21.94 -4.83
N MET A 198 4.49 -20.99 -5.26
CA MET A 198 4.28 -19.58 -4.95
C MET A 198 3.00 -19.03 -5.59
N GLU A 199 2.75 -19.37 -6.85
CA GLU A 199 1.51 -18.97 -7.57
C GLU A 199 0.27 -19.59 -6.95
N LEU A 200 0.34 -20.84 -6.49
CA LEU A 200 -0.76 -21.48 -5.78
C LEU A 200 -1.12 -20.73 -4.48
N VAL A 201 -0.11 -20.30 -3.72
CA VAL A 201 -0.33 -19.53 -2.49
C VAL A 201 -0.90 -18.14 -2.82
N ALA A 202 -0.36 -17.46 -3.83
CA ALA A 202 -0.84 -16.15 -4.28
C ALA A 202 -2.29 -16.23 -4.78
N GLY A 203 -2.61 -17.20 -5.63
CA GLY A 203 -3.96 -17.41 -6.14
C GLY A 203 -4.96 -17.78 -5.04
N ARG A 204 -4.54 -18.59 -4.05
CA ARG A 204 -5.38 -18.89 -2.89
C ARG A 204 -5.66 -17.67 -2.03
N LEU A 205 -4.65 -16.83 -1.83
CA LEU A 205 -4.80 -15.57 -1.08
C LEU A 205 -5.74 -14.61 -1.81
N SER A 206 -5.58 -14.46 -3.12
CA SER A 206 -6.47 -13.64 -3.97
C SER A 206 -7.92 -14.11 -3.86
N LEU A 207 -8.17 -15.42 -3.94
CA LEU A 207 -9.51 -15.98 -3.77
C LEU A 207 -10.11 -15.65 -2.40
N ILE A 208 -9.34 -15.80 -1.31
CA ILE A 208 -9.81 -15.50 0.06
C ILE A 208 -10.11 -14.01 0.23
N ARG A 209 -9.39 -13.14 -0.48
CA ARG A 209 -9.53 -11.69 -0.43
C ARG A 209 -10.48 -11.13 -1.47
N GLU A 210 -11.12 -11.99 -2.27
CA GLU A 210 -12.01 -11.59 -3.37
C GLU A 210 -11.33 -10.61 -4.34
N CYS A 211 -10.02 -10.80 -4.56
CA CYS A 211 -9.22 -10.01 -5.47
C CYS A 211 -9.34 -10.57 -6.89
N PHE A 212 -9.72 -9.74 -7.85
CA PHE A 212 -9.94 -10.13 -9.25
C PHE A 212 -8.68 -10.00 -10.13
N PHE A 213 -7.52 -9.69 -9.55
CA PHE A 213 -6.23 -9.54 -10.25
C PHE A 213 -5.29 -10.70 -9.95
#